data_49ce4f3b8913d0f8e9913b520365d6fa
#
_entry.id   49ce4f3b8913d0f8e9913b520365d6fa
#
_cell.length_a   1.000
_cell.length_b   1.000
_cell.length_c   1.000
_cell.angle_alpha   90.00
_cell.angle_beta   90.00
_cell.angle_gamma   90.00
#
_symmetry.space_group_name_H-M   'P 1'
#
loop_
_entity.id
_entity.type
_entity.pdbx_description
1 polymer ?
#
loop_
_entity_poly.entity_id
_entity_poly.type
_entity_poly.pdbx_seq_one_letter_code
_entity_poly.pdbx_strand_id
1 'polypeptide(L)'
;MRAFRTLAALLAVLTLSACGAPANGSAPSGSVSSAGSAASAQDPLPADPAEDSLAVGDSYELYREVTVSNGRVLTLIAHGERQDETCFGISSIDVKDGDTLVQTLSLHDGIVAGNAYDDFEDPLAADATRTFDLTSGLDTQDYNFDGFPDLAITEFWGTANERRLLWLWDDSAGEYTFALPLVGTEIRLDESAQAVITTARSGPAETVITRYAPTADGQLQAVQQTQETFLSKTETESVTYALIDGEWVLVEDNN
;
A
#
# COMPACT_ATOMS: atom_id res chain seq x y z
N MET A 1 6.41 -41.06 -24.05
CA MET A 1 7.46 -40.43 -24.84
C MET A 1 6.87 -39.17 -25.48
N ARG A 2 7.07 -38.01 -24.87
CA ARG A 2 6.72 -36.68 -25.44
C ARG A 2 7.96 -35.84 -25.42
N ALA A 3 8.31 -35.31 -26.59
CA ALA A 3 9.56 -34.63 -26.88
C ALA A 3 9.61 -33.24 -26.27
N PHE A 4 10.70 -32.96 -25.55
CA PHE A 4 11.10 -31.60 -25.13
C PHE A 4 11.53 -30.79 -26.35
N ARG A 5 10.91 -29.64 -26.58
CA ARG A 5 11.39 -28.61 -27.50
C ARG A 5 12.10 -27.52 -26.69
N THR A 6 13.40 -27.52 -26.81
CA THR A 6 14.29 -26.47 -26.29
C THR A 6 14.14 -25.24 -27.17
N LEU A 7 13.69 -24.12 -26.61
CA LEU A 7 13.71 -22.82 -27.31
C LEU A 7 14.93 -22.05 -26.80
N ALA A 8 15.89 -21.81 -27.70
CA ALA A 8 17.09 -21.01 -27.44
C ALA A 8 16.73 -19.53 -27.62
N ALA A 9 16.87 -18.73 -26.57
CA ALA A 9 16.76 -17.28 -26.64
C ALA A 9 18.10 -16.66 -27.05
N LEU A 10 18.08 -15.88 -28.13
CA LEU A 10 19.21 -15.17 -28.71
C LEU A 10 19.36 -13.84 -27.97
N LEU A 11 20.46 -13.67 -27.25
CA LEU A 11 20.82 -12.43 -26.55
C LEU A 11 21.58 -11.51 -27.56
N ALA A 12 20.99 -10.39 -27.93
CA ALA A 12 21.65 -9.35 -28.72
C ALA A 12 22.24 -8.30 -27.76
N VAL A 13 23.56 -8.25 -27.69
CA VAL A 13 24.33 -7.23 -26.98
C VAL A 13 24.54 -6.05 -27.92
N LEU A 14 23.97 -4.89 -27.60
CA LEU A 14 24.30 -3.61 -28.27
C LEU A 14 25.29 -2.84 -27.39
N THR A 15 26.53 -2.76 -27.84
CA THR A 15 27.56 -1.86 -27.30
C THR A 15 27.47 -0.51 -27.99
N LEU A 16 27.17 0.54 -27.27
CA LEU A 16 27.36 1.93 -27.71
C LEU A 16 28.62 2.50 -27.04
N SER A 17 29.66 2.68 -27.86
CA SER A 17 30.82 3.49 -27.51
C SER A 17 30.55 4.96 -27.88
N ALA A 18 30.73 5.87 -26.95
CA ALA A 18 30.87 7.29 -27.25
C ALA A 18 32.04 7.87 -26.45
N CYS A 19 33.14 8.12 -27.16
CA CYS A 19 34.24 8.99 -26.74
C CYS A 19 33.87 10.46 -26.98
N GLY A 20 34.21 11.34 -26.03
CA GLY A 20 34.20 12.78 -26.26
C GLY A 20 34.74 13.53 -25.04
N ALA A 21 36.00 13.93 -25.06
CA ALA A 21 36.64 14.86 -24.12
C ALA A 21 36.97 16.18 -24.85
N PRO A 22 37.58 17.19 -24.16
CA PRO A 22 36.94 18.19 -23.31
C PRO A 22 37.12 19.62 -23.93
N ALA A 23 36.31 20.58 -23.53
CA ALA A 23 36.56 21.98 -23.84
C ALA A 23 36.56 22.79 -22.52
N ASN A 24 37.70 23.39 -22.21
CA ASN A 24 37.93 24.44 -21.23
C ASN A 24 37.12 25.69 -21.59
N GLY A 25 36.33 26.19 -20.67
CA GLY A 25 35.66 27.48 -20.76
C GLY A 25 35.63 28.17 -19.38
N SER A 26 36.38 29.27 -19.29
CA SER A 26 36.52 30.12 -18.10
C SER A 26 35.16 30.71 -17.63
N ALA A 27 34.90 30.67 -16.33
CA ALA A 27 33.76 31.24 -15.68
C ALA A 27 33.86 32.77 -15.58
N PRO A 28 32.73 33.51 -15.67
CA PRO A 28 32.60 34.82 -15.03
C PRO A 28 31.91 34.65 -13.69
N SER A 29 32.53 35.21 -12.65
CA SER A 29 31.95 35.41 -11.32
C SER A 29 30.74 36.33 -11.41
N GLY A 30 29.56 35.75 -11.38
CA GLY A 30 28.31 36.45 -11.14
C GLY A 30 27.84 36.16 -9.72
N SER A 31 27.88 37.14 -8.85
CA SER A 31 27.25 37.09 -7.52
C SER A 31 25.75 37.06 -7.70
N VAL A 32 25.15 35.87 -7.61
CA VAL A 32 23.70 35.73 -7.48
C VAL A 32 23.35 35.91 -6.01
N SER A 33 22.70 37.04 -5.74
CA SER A 33 21.99 37.28 -4.51
C SER A 33 20.91 36.21 -4.38
N SER A 34 21.12 35.22 -3.52
CA SER A 34 20.07 34.27 -3.13
C SER A 34 19.03 35.04 -2.34
N ALA A 35 17.95 35.44 -3.01
CA ALA A 35 16.70 35.76 -2.33
C ALA A 35 16.25 34.44 -1.67
N GLY A 36 16.51 34.33 -0.38
CA GLY A 36 15.94 33.26 0.43
C GLY A 36 14.42 33.37 0.33
N SER A 37 13.81 32.41 -0.34
CA SER A 37 12.39 32.14 -0.21
C SER A 37 12.20 31.76 1.25
N ALA A 38 11.58 32.65 2.02
CA ALA A 38 11.13 32.36 3.37
C ALA A 38 10.06 31.24 3.18
N ALA A 39 10.44 30.01 3.49
CA ALA A 39 9.46 28.95 3.69
C ALA A 39 8.50 29.48 4.76
N SER A 40 7.26 29.68 4.40
CA SER A 40 6.19 29.97 5.33
C SER A 40 6.19 28.80 6.32
N ALA A 41 6.48 29.09 7.59
CA ALA A 41 6.35 28.07 8.62
C ALA A 41 4.85 27.72 8.66
N GLN A 42 4.49 26.53 8.16
CA GLN A 42 3.15 25.99 8.33
C GLN A 42 2.96 25.75 9.84
N ASP A 43 1.77 26.07 10.34
CA ASP A 43 1.39 25.69 11.69
C ASP A 43 1.44 24.14 11.80
N PRO A 44 1.89 23.61 12.95
CA PRO A 44 1.93 22.16 13.12
C PRO A 44 0.53 21.56 12.96
N LEU A 45 0.46 20.36 12.35
CA LEU A 45 -0.80 19.63 12.22
C LEU A 45 -1.46 19.42 13.59
N PRO A 46 -2.80 19.38 13.67
CA PRO A 46 -3.50 18.95 14.85
C PRO A 46 -3.05 17.54 15.28
N ALA A 47 -2.97 17.31 16.59
CA ALA A 47 -2.73 15.96 17.11
C ALA A 47 -3.98 15.09 16.92
N ASP A 48 -3.77 13.80 16.65
CA ASP A 48 -4.86 12.85 16.60
C ASP A 48 -5.60 12.81 17.94
N PRO A 49 -6.93 12.69 17.96
CA PRO A 49 -7.69 12.62 19.20
C PRO A 49 -7.39 11.30 19.96
N ALA A 50 -7.33 11.36 21.28
CA ALA A 50 -7.28 10.14 22.07
C ALA A 50 -8.64 9.45 22.04
N GLU A 51 -8.66 8.12 21.89
CA GLU A 51 -9.91 7.32 21.78
C GLU A 51 -10.88 7.57 22.93
N ASP A 52 -10.37 7.61 24.17
CA ASP A 52 -11.17 7.85 25.38
C ASP A 52 -11.65 9.30 25.53
N SER A 53 -11.18 10.22 24.72
CA SER A 53 -11.65 11.61 24.70
C SER A 53 -12.89 11.84 23.85
N LEU A 54 -13.25 10.86 22.99
CA LEU A 54 -14.38 10.94 22.08
C LEU A 54 -15.61 10.26 22.71
N ALA A 55 -16.77 10.92 22.69
CA ALA A 55 -18.05 10.30 23.00
C ALA A 55 -18.65 9.65 21.74
N VAL A 56 -19.59 8.70 21.94
CA VAL A 56 -20.36 8.13 20.82
C VAL A 56 -21.13 9.23 20.11
N GLY A 57 -20.99 9.31 18.79
CA GLY A 57 -21.54 10.36 17.94
C GLY A 57 -20.62 11.56 17.74
N ASP A 58 -19.45 11.60 18.39
CA ASP A 58 -18.47 12.65 18.14
C ASP A 58 -17.76 12.41 16.80
N SER A 59 -17.69 13.46 15.99
CA SER A 59 -16.87 13.49 14.79
C SER A 59 -15.41 13.74 15.16
N TYR A 60 -14.49 13.15 14.37
CA TYR A 60 -13.05 13.36 14.51
C TYR A 60 -12.36 13.48 13.17
N GLU A 61 -11.13 14.01 13.19
CA GLU A 61 -10.26 14.10 12.02
C GLU A 61 -8.87 13.56 12.38
N LEU A 62 -8.26 12.81 11.44
CA LEU A 62 -6.87 12.39 11.51
C LEU A 62 -6.08 13.08 10.41
N TYR A 63 -4.89 13.58 10.77
CA TYR A 63 -4.08 14.37 9.86
C TYR A 63 -2.74 13.70 9.60
N ARG A 64 -2.31 13.67 8.32
CA ARG A 64 -0.94 13.29 7.93
C ARG A 64 -0.45 14.21 6.83
N GLU A 65 0.84 14.53 6.89
CA GLU A 65 1.55 15.15 5.77
C GLU A 65 2.36 14.10 5.03
N VAL A 66 2.30 14.15 3.70
CA VAL A 66 3.09 13.31 2.82
C VAL A 66 3.83 14.19 1.82
N THR A 67 5.08 13.82 1.52
CA THR A 67 5.85 14.49 0.47
C THR A 67 5.85 13.61 -0.77
N VAL A 68 5.26 14.12 -1.84
CA VAL A 68 5.21 13.46 -3.15
C VAL A 68 6.24 14.08 -4.10
N SER A 69 6.11 13.85 -5.40
CA SER A 69 7.06 14.32 -6.39
C SER A 69 7.39 15.82 -6.29
N ASN A 70 8.60 16.18 -6.67
CA ASN A 70 9.11 17.57 -6.68
C ASN A 70 9.09 18.28 -5.31
N GLY A 71 9.02 17.51 -4.21
CA GLY A 71 8.94 18.08 -2.86
C GLY A 71 7.59 18.73 -2.54
N ARG A 72 6.55 18.45 -3.30
CA ARG A 72 5.18 18.87 -3.02
C ARG A 72 4.69 18.16 -1.76
N VAL A 73 4.15 18.92 -0.82
CA VAL A 73 3.59 18.40 0.43
C VAL A 73 2.08 18.42 0.34
N LEU A 74 1.48 17.24 0.55
CA LEU A 74 0.04 17.08 0.64
C LEU A 74 -0.37 16.85 2.08
N THR A 75 -1.54 17.35 2.46
CA THR A 75 -2.18 17.05 3.73
C THR A 75 -3.33 16.09 3.49
N LEU A 76 -3.28 14.94 4.15
CA LEU A 76 -4.36 13.94 4.18
C LEU A 76 -5.19 14.19 5.43
N ILE A 77 -6.51 14.28 5.28
CA ILE A 77 -7.47 14.52 6.37
C ILE A 77 -8.52 13.42 6.30
N ALA A 78 -8.47 12.45 7.21
CA ALA A 78 -9.52 11.44 7.32
C ALA A 78 -10.63 11.98 8.22
N HIS A 79 -11.87 11.90 7.73
CA HIS A 79 -13.08 12.31 8.44
C HIS A 79 -13.79 11.10 8.98
N GLY A 80 -13.99 11.07 10.29
CA GLY A 80 -14.60 9.95 11.00
C GLY A 80 -15.60 10.35 12.06
N GLU A 81 -16.29 9.34 12.61
CA GLU A 81 -17.24 9.45 13.70
C GLU A 81 -17.09 8.23 14.63
N ARG A 82 -17.13 8.45 15.95
CA ARG A 82 -17.24 7.37 16.92
C ARG A 82 -18.66 6.80 16.91
N GLN A 83 -18.82 5.60 16.37
CA GLN A 83 -20.14 4.98 16.13
C GLN A 83 -20.71 4.30 17.38
N ASP A 84 -19.85 3.67 18.20
CA ASP A 84 -20.21 3.07 19.49
C ASP A 84 -19.02 3.07 20.47
N GLU A 85 -19.07 2.30 21.57
CA GLU A 85 -18.01 2.26 22.59
C GLU A 85 -16.67 1.72 22.03
N THR A 86 -16.69 0.93 20.95
CA THR A 86 -15.54 0.22 20.40
C THR A 86 -15.32 0.50 18.91
N CYS A 87 -16.29 1.12 18.23
CA CYS A 87 -16.26 1.30 16.79
C CYS A 87 -15.98 2.76 16.41
N PHE A 88 -14.95 2.94 15.60
CA PHE A 88 -14.60 4.20 14.97
C PHE A 88 -14.78 4.04 13.45
N GLY A 89 -15.63 4.87 12.84
CA GLY A 89 -15.87 4.84 11.40
C GLY A 89 -15.10 5.96 10.72
N ILE A 90 -14.50 5.69 9.56
CA ILE A 90 -13.98 6.71 8.65
C ILE A 90 -14.84 6.69 7.39
N SER A 91 -15.35 7.84 6.99
CA SER A 91 -16.25 7.97 5.82
C SER A 91 -15.52 8.43 4.58
N SER A 92 -14.51 9.30 4.73
CA SER A 92 -13.77 9.86 3.61
C SER A 92 -12.39 10.36 4.03
N ILE A 93 -11.52 10.56 3.03
CA ILE A 93 -10.22 11.21 3.21
C ILE A 93 -10.10 12.31 2.19
N ASP A 94 -9.90 13.53 2.65
CA ASP A 94 -9.54 14.67 1.81
C ASP A 94 -8.03 14.73 1.61
N VAL A 95 -7.63 14.90 0.37
CA VAL A 95 -6.24 15.15 -0.05
C VAL A 95 -6.14 16.63 -0.42
N LYS A 96 -5.31 17.38 0.28
CA LYS A 96 -5.14 18.83 0.07
C LYS A 96 -3.71 19.18 -0.31
N ASP A 97 -3.57 20.17 -1.19
CA ASP A 97 -2.34 20.89 -1.49
C ASP A 97 -2.46 22.31 -0.92
N GLY A 98 -1.85 22.55 0.23
CA GLY A 98 -2.16 23.73 1.05
C GLY A 98 -3.65 23.79 1.38
N ASP A 99 -4.32 24.89 1.03
CA ASP A 99 -5.77 25.05 1.24
C ASP A 99 -6.63 24.46 0.12
N THR A 100 -6.02 23.93 -0.95
CA THR A 100 -6.76 23.45 -2.13
C THR A 100 -7.09 21.98 -1.99
N LEU A 101 -8.37 21.63 -2.03
CA LEU A 101 -8.81 20.23 -2.13
C LEU A 101 -8.44 19.68 -3.51
N VAL A 102 -7.61 18.65 -3.55
CA VAL A 102 -7.17 17.96 -4.77
C VAL A 102 -8.05 16.76 -5.07
N GLN A 103 -8.38 15.98 -4.04
CA GLN A 103 -9.14 14.75 -4.16
C GLN A 103 -9.90 14.45 -2.86
N THR A 104 -11.04 13.80 -2.96
CA THR A 104 -11.71 13.15 -1.82
C THR A 104 -11.82 11.66 -2.12
N LEU A 105 -11.27 10.83 -1.25
CA LEU A 105 -11.39 9.38 -1.28
C LEU A 105 -12.61 8.99 -0.46
N SER A 106 -13.63 8.43 -1.10
CA SER A 106 -14.81 7.88 -0.41
C SER A 106 -14.53 6.42 -0.04
N LEU A 107 -14.79 6.06 1.21
CA LEU A 107 -14.64 4.68 1.66
C LEU A 107 -15.86 3.82 1.33
N HIS A 108 -16.94 4.44 0.85
CA HIS A 108 -18.18 3.76 0.46
C HIS A 108 -18.26 3.48 -1.03
N ASP A 109 -17.60 4.30 -1.88
CA ASP A 109 -17.70 4.22 -3.32
C ASP A 109 -16.45 3.58 -3.93
N GLY A 110 -16.57 2.41 -4.54
CA GLY A 110 -15.54 1.83 -5.40
C GLY A 110 -14.64 0.73 -4.83
N ILE A 111 -14.78 0.38 -3.56
CA ILE A 111 -13.99 -0.72 -2.97
C ILE A 111 -14.55 -2.10 -3.38
N VAL A 112 -15.67 -2.12 -4.06
CA VAL A 112 -16.46 -3.32 -4.39
C VAL A 112 -15.98 -4.03 -5.68
N ALA A 113 -15.24 -3.39 -6.53
CA ALA A 113 -14.89 -3.95 -7.82
C ALA A 113 -13.55 -4.70 -7.77
N GLY A 114 -13.57 -6.03 -7.71
CA GLY A 114 -12.44 -6.87 -8.09
C GLY A 114 -11.65 -7.54 -6.95
N ASN A 115 -12.30 -7.96 -5.89
CA ASN A 115 -11.65 -8.76 -4.85
C ASN A 115 -11.30 -10.16 -5.36
N ALA A 116 -10.03 -10.55 -5.26
CA ALA A 116 -9.55 -11.91 -5.51
C ALA A 116 -10.04 -12.94 -4.46
N TYR A 117 -10.98 -12.58 -3.59
CA TYR A 117 -11.65 -13.42 -2.61
C TYR A 117 -13.15 -13.50 -2.94
N ASP A 118 -13.47 -14.00 -4.11
CA ASP A 118 -14.86 -14.22 -4.58
C ASP A 118 -15.70 -15.19 -3.73
N ASP A 119 -15.11 -15.82 -2.70
CA ASP A 119 -15.81 -16.75 -1.81
C ASP A 119 -16.35 -16.12 -0.52
N PHE A 120 -16.07 -14.84 -0.26
CA PHE A 120 -16.67 -14.11 0.85
C PHE A 120 -17.74 -13.17 0.29
N GLU A 121 -19.01 -13.42 0.68
CA GLU A 121 -20.10 -12.46 0.47
C GLU A 121 -19.59 -11.06 0.82
N ASP A 122 -19.76 -10.12 -0.10
CA ASP A 122 -19.19 -8.77 -0.06
C ASP A 122 -19.36 -8.12 1.33
N PRO A 123 -18.29 -8.07 2.16
CA PRO A 123 -18.37 -7.43 3.47
C PRO A 123 -18.47 -5.91 3.37
N LEU A 124 -18.53 -5.38 2.14
CA LEU A 124 -18.52 -3.96 1.81
C LEU A 124 -19.88 -3.48 1.32
N ALA A 125 -20.97 -4.20 1.63
CA ALA A 125 -22.30 -3.68 1.43
C ALA A 125 -22.34 -2.21 1.92
N ALA A 126 -22.90 -1.32 1.13
CA ALA A 126 -22.88 0.14 1.34
C ALA A 126 -23.44 0.59 2.72
N ASP A 127 -24.08 -0.33 3.46
CA ASP A 127 -24.67 -0.15 4.78
C ASP A 127 -23.89 -0.87 5.90
N ALA A 128 -22.78 -1.55 5.60
CA ALA A 128 -21.97 -2.19 6.64
C ALA A 128 -21.19 -1.16 7.45
N THR A 129 -21.39 -1.15 8.74
CA THR A 129 -20.57 -0.37 9.69
C THR A 129 -19.15 -0.92 9.67
N ARG A 130 -18.19 -0.08 9.33
CA ARG A 130 -16.78 -0.42 9.35
C ARG A 130 -16.11 0.10 10.60
N THR A 131 -15.36 -0.76 11.25
CA THR A 131 -14.56 -0.40 12.41
C THR A 131 -13.12 -0.22 11.98
N PHE A 132 -12.57 0.96 12.23
CA PHE A 132 -11.18 1.29 11.92
C PHE A 132 -10.36 1.31 13.22
N ASP A 133 -9.08 0.99 13.09
CA ASP A 133 -8.13 1.15 14.17
C ASP A 133 -7.64 2.60 14.21
N LEU A 134 -8.18 3.37 15.17
CA LEU A 134 -7.79 4.75 15.36
C LEU A 134 -6.32 4.89 15.78
N THR A 135 -5.78 3.90 16.51
CA THR A 135 -4.39 3.93 16.99
C THR A 135 -3.39 3.73 15.87
N SER A 136 -3.72 2.94 14.84
CA SER A 136 -2.89 2.78 13.65
C SER A 136 -2.96 4.00 12.72
N GLY A 137 -4.03 4.78 12.81
CA GLY A 137 -4.23 6.01 12.06
C GLY A 137 -4.15 5.82 10.54
N LEU A 138 -3.63 6.85 9.87
CA LEU A 138 -3.30 6.81 8.45
C LEU A 138 -1.85 6.36 8.30
N ASP A 139 -1.62 5.22 7.66
CA ASP A 139 -0.28 4.74 7.30
C ASP A 139 0.10 5.28 5.91
N THR A 140 1.31 5.83 5.80
CA THR A 140 1.79 6.50 4.59
C THR A 140 3.15 5.96 4.14
N GLN A 141 3.32 4.64 4.14
CA GLN A 141 4.52 3.97 3.63
C GLN A 141 4.48 3.80 2.11
N ASP A 142 5.63 3.58 1.48
CA ASP A 142 5.76 3.25 0.06
C ASP A 142 5.55 1.74 -0.12
N TYR A 143 4.33 1.35 -0.47
CA TYR A 143 3.94 -0.06 -0.59
C TYR A 143 4.31 -0.68 -1.93
N ASN A 144 4.36 0.11 -3.01
CA ASN A 144 4.72 -0.37 -4.34
C ASN A 144 6.19 -0.11 -4.71
N PHE A 145 6.98 0.47 -3.78
CA PHE A 145 8.41 0.73 -3.92
C PHE A 145 8.77 1.64 -5.10
N ASP A 146 7.90 2.59 -5.43
CA ASP A 146 8.10 3.59 -6.49
C ASP A 146 8.77 4.88 -6.01
N GLY A 147 8.96 5.00 -4.70
CA GLY A 147 9.61 6.13 -4.04
C GLY A 147 8.64 7.21 -3.57
N PHE A 148 7.34 6.98 -3.71
CA PHE A 148 6.30 7.90 -3.21
C PHE A 148 5.49 7.24 -2.08
N PRO A 149 5.00 8.06 -1.13
CA PRO A 149 4.17 7.53 -0.05
C PRO A 149 2.77 7.16 -0.57
N ASP A 150 2.38 5.94 -0.32
CA ASP A 150 1.03 5.44 -0.52
C ASP A 150 0.19 5.73 0.72
N LEU A 151 -1.08 5.39 0.68
CA LEU A 151 -2.01 5.56 1.79
C LEU A 151 -2.63 4.22 2.15
N ALA A 152 -2.55 3.85 3.43
CA ALA A 152 -3.26 2.69 3.93
C ALA A 152 -4.04 3.02 5.21
N ILE A 153 -5.20 2.36 5.36
CA ILE A 153 -6.04 2.45 6.56
C ILE A 153 -6.31 1.04 7.06
N THR A 154 -6.03 0.81 8.34
CA THR A 154 -6.34 -0.46 8.98
C THR A 154 -7.80 -0.50 9.38
N GLU A 155 -8.52 -1.50 8.89
CA GLU A 155 -9.88 -1.84 9.25
C GLU A 155 -9.88 -3.15 10.02
N PHE A 156 -10.58 -3.21 11.15
CA PHE A 156 -10.77 -4.46 11.87
C PHE A 156 -11.68 -5.41 11.08
N TRP A 157 -11.17 -6.59 10.79
CA TRP A 157 -11.90 -7.61 10.08
C TRP A 157 -11.80 -8.96 10.78
N GLY A 158 -12.81 -9.29 11.55
CA GLY A 158 -12.87 -10.53 12.32
C GLY A 158 -11.99 -10.50 13.59
N THR A 159 -11.69 -11.70 14.12
CA THR A 159 -11.02 -11.84 15.43
C THR A 159 -9.51 -12.12 15.32
N ALA A 160 -9.01 -12.45 14.15
CA ALA A 160 -7.64 -12.93 13.98
C ALA A 160 -6.85 -12.15 12.93
N ASN A 161 -7.50 -11.66 11.87
CA ASN A 161 -6.85 -10.91 10.80
C ASN A 161 -7.28 -9.44 10.88
N GLU A 162 -6.40 -8.53 10.54
CA GLU A 162 -6.72 -7.17 10.15
C GLU A 162 -6.87 -7.09 8.63
N ARG A 163 -7.59 -6.08 8.16
CA ARG A 163 -7.64 -5.70 6.76
C ARG A 163 -7.10 -4.30 6.62
N ARG A 164 -6.19 -4.11 5.69
CA ARG A 164 -5.61 -2.82 5.39
C ARG A 164 -6.04 -2.40 3.99
N LEU A 165 -6.85 -1.35 3.89
CA LEU A 165 -7.26 -0.76 2.61
C LEU A 165 -6.12 0.07 2.09
N LEU A 166 -5.68 -0.17 0.85
CA LEU A 166 -4.50 0.45 0.25
C LEU A 166 -4.85 1.28 -0.98
N TRP A 167 -4.38 2.52 -1.02
CA TRP A 167 -4.38 3.40 -2.19
C TRP A 167 -2.94 3.72 -2.57
N LEU A 168 -2.60 3.55 -3.83
CA LEU A 168 -1.30 3.90 -4.38
C LEU A 168 -1.32 5.31 -4.95
N TRP A 169 -0.22 6.04 -4.76
CA TRP A 169 -0.02 7.34 -5.38
C TRP A 169 0.33 7.17 -6.86
N ASP A 170 -0.44 7.78 -7.75
CA ASP A 170 -0.09 7.91 -9.18
C ASP A 170 0.52 9.30 -9.42
N ASP A 171 1.84 9.35 -9.52
CA ASP A 171 2.56 10.60 -9.73
C ASP A 171 2.24 11.27 -11.06
N SER A 172 1.87 10.50 -12.07
CA SER A 172 1.50 11.01 -13.39
C SER A 172 0.10 11.65 -13.40
N ALA A 173 -0.82 11.10 -12.65
CA ALA A 173 -2.17 11.65 -12.46
C ALA A 173 -2.21 12.70 -11.33
N GLY A 174 -1.30 12.60 -10.36
CA GLY A 174 -1.27 13.44 -9.18
C GLY A 174 -2.38 13.14 -8.18
N GLU A 175 -2.78 11.86 -8.07
CA GLU A 175 -3.89 11.39 -7.24
C GLU A 175 -3.63 10.00 -6.67
N TYR A 176 -4.37 9.65 -5.62
CA TYR A 176 -4.41 8.30 -5.05
C TYR A 176 -5.42 7.44 -5.77
N THR A 177 -5.04 6.21 -6.10
CA THR A 177 -5.93 5.21 -6.71
C THR A 177 -6.03 3.99 -5.81
N PHE A 178 -7.26 3.53 -5.54
CA PHE A 178 -7.47 2.32 -4.77
C PHE A 178 -6.84 1.11 -5.48
N ALA A 179 -5.98 0.37 -4.76
CA ALA A 179 -5.27 -0.79 -5.29
C ALA A 179 -5.94 -2.09 -4.88
N LEU A 180 -5.88 -2.43 -3.59
CA LEU A 180 -6.41 -3.69 -3.05
C LEU A 180 -6.51 -3.63 -1.52
N PRO A 181 -7.30 -4.52 -0.91
CA PRO A 181 -7.20 -4.78 0.52
C PRO A 181 -6.06 -5.80 0.78
N LEU A 182 -5.20 -5.48 1.73
CA LEU A 182 -4.24 -6.44 2.30
C LEU A 182 -4.87 -7.07 3.54
N VAL A 183 -4.80 -8.40 3.67
CA VAL A 183 -5.41 -9.13 4.81
C VAL A 183 -4.36 -9.98 5.50
N GLY A 184 -4.28 -9.90 6.82
CA GLY A 184 -3.35 -10.72 7.60
C GLY A 184 -3.43 -10.47 9.09
N THR A 185 -2.83 -11.36 9.87
CA THR A 185 -2.44 -11.13 11.27
C THR A 185 -1.17 -10.30 11.35
N GLU A 186 -0.42 -10.23 10.23
CA GLU A 186 0.79 -9.45 10.05
C GLU A 186 0.84 -8.97 8.59
N ILE A 187 1.11 -7.69 8.39
CA ILE A 187 1.33 -7.07 7.09
C ILE A 187 2.63 -6.28 7.19
N ARG A 188 3.64 -6.67 6.43
CA ARG A 188 4.97 -6.06 6.48
C ARG A 188 5.55 -5.77 5.10
N LEU A 189 6.37 -4.74 5.02
CA LEU A 189 7.17 -4.45 3.84
C LEU A 189 8.53 -5.13 3.95
N ASP A 190 8.97 -5.75 2.87
CA ASP A 190 10.32 -6.28 2.69
C ASP A 190 11.03 -5.43 1.63
N GLU A 191 11.70 -4.37 2.07
CA GLU A 191 12.42 -3.44 1.21
C GLU A 191 13.49 -4.14 0.36
N SER A 192 14.15 -5.16 0.93
CA SER A 192 15.22 -5.89 0.24
C SER A 192 14.71 -6.71 -0.93
N ALA A 193 13.51 -7.22 -0.82
CA ALA A 193 12.83 -8.02 -1.84
C ALA A 193 11.81 -7.21 -2.66
N GLN A 194 11.64 -5.92 -2.34
CA GLN A 194 10.60 -5.05 -2.90
C GLN A 194 9.24 -5.76 -2.92
N ALA A 195 8.79 -6.15 -1.74
CA ALA A 195 7.56 -6.93 -1.60
C ALA A 195 6.77 -6.57 -0.35
N VAL A 196 5.46 -6.60 -0.45
CA VAL A 196 4.57 -6.64 0.70
C VAL A 196 4.28 -8.10 1.03
N ILE A 197 4.40 -8.47 2.29
CA ILE A 197 4.14 -9.82 2.76
C ILE A 197 3.01 -9.76 3.77
N THR A 198 1.96 -10.55 3.53
CA THR A 198 0.87 -10.74 4.48
C THR A 198 0.92 -12.17 5.01
N THR A 199 0.63 -12.32 6.31
CA THR A 199 0.46 -13.61 6.96
C THR A 199 -0.94 -13.64 7.54
N ALA A 200 -1.81 -14.47 6.96
CA ALA A 200 -3.22 -14.55 7.34
C ALA A 200 -3.56 -15.93 7.92
N ARG A 201 -4.43 -15.96 8.93
CA ARG A 201 -5.03 -17.20 9.40
C ARG A 201 -6.22 -17.56 8.52
N SER A 202 -6.21 -18.76 7.94
CA SER A 202 -7.31 -19.34 7.16
C SER A 202 -8.08 -20.42 7.94
N GLY A 203 -7.54 -20.83 9.11
CA GLY A 203 -8.15 -21.83 9.97
C GLY A 203 -7.48 -21.94 11.33
N PRO A 204 -7.95 -22.84 12.21
CA PRO A 204 -7.35 -23.02 13.55
C PRO A 204 -5.88 -23.47 13.53
N ALA A 205 -5.49 -24.20 12.47
CA ALA A 205 -4.15 -24.74 12.29
C ALA A 205 -3.56 -24.39 10.92
N GLU A 206 -4.12 -23.38 10.25
CA GLU A 206 -3.74 -23.03 8.88
C GLU A 206 -3.35 -21.55 8.80
N THR A 207 -2.28 -21.30 8.06
CA THR A 207 -1.77 -19.97 7.76
C THR A 207 -1.53 -19.86 6.26
N VAL A 208 -1.86 -18.70 5.70
CA VAL A 208 -1.56 -18.35 4.31
C VAL A 208 -0.63 -17.16 4.31
N ILE A 209 0.54 -17.32 3.71
CA ILE A 209 1.53 -16.26 3.52
C ILE A 209 1.46 -15.84 2.06
N THR A 210 1.07 -14.59 1.80
CA THR A 210 1.01 -14.04 0.44
C THR A 210 2.08 -12.98 0.26
N ARG A 211 2.82 -13.10 -0.83
CA ARG A 211 3.78 -12.10 -1.28
C ARG A 211 3.20 -11.33 -2.45
N TYR A 212 3.17 -10.01 -2.30
CA TYR A 212 2.81 -9.07 -3.34
C TYR A 212 4.08 -8.38 -3.85
N ALA A 213 4.15 -8.15 -5.15
CA ALA A 213 5.23 -7.39 -5.75
C ALA A 213 4.67 -6.32 -6.71
N PRO A 214 5.41 -5.21 -6.94
CA PRO A 214 5.00 -4.23 -7.91
C PRO A 214 5.04 -4.80 -9.33
N THR A 215 4.05 -4.43 -10.13
CA THR A 215 3.98 -4.71 -11.56
C THR A 215 4.67 -3.61 -12.36
N ALA A 216 4.84 -3.80 -13.66
CA ALA A 216 5.50 -2.81 -14.51
C ALA A 216 4.72 -1.48 -14.63
N ASP A 217 3.44 -1.49 -14.34
CA ASP A 217 2.55 -0.31 -14.29
C ASP A 217 2.37 0.27 -12.89
N GLY A 218 3.20 -0.16 -11.93
CA GLY A 218 3.23 0.37 -10.56
C GLY A 218 2.14 -0.16 -9.64
N GLN A 219 1.31 -1.10 -10.10
CA GLN A 219 0.31 -1.74 -9.25
C GLN A 219 0.94 -2.84 -8.38
N LEU A 220 0.25 -3.27 -7.33
CA LEU A 220 0.64 -4.44 -6.53
C LEU A 220 -0.13 -5.67 -7.00
N GLN A 221 0.61 -6.78 -7.17
CA GLN A 221 0.03 -8.07 -7.53
C GLN A 221 0.54 -9.17 -6.62
N ALA A 222 -0.34 -10.08 -6.18
CA ALA A 222 0.09 -11.30 -5.50
C ALA A 222 0.86 -12.18 -6.48
N VAL A 223 2.11 -12.50 -6.15
CA VAL A 223 3.04 -13.26 -7.01
C VAL A 223 3.41 -14.62 -6.45
N GLN A 224 3.21 -14.82 -5.15
CA GLN A 224 3.48 -16.09 -4.47
C GLN A 224 2.52 -16.26 -3.29
N GLN A 225 2.09 -17.50 -3.06
CA GLN A 225 1.28 -17.88 -1.91
C GLN A 225 1.80 -19.18 -1.32
N THR A 226 2.07 -19.19 -0.02
CA THR A 226 2.43 -20.39 0.74
C THR A 226 1.31 -20.69 1.73
N GLN A 227 0.77 -21.90 1.66
CA GLN A 227 -0.18 -22.43 2.63
C GLN A 227 0.58 -23.32 3.60
N GLU A 228 0.44 -23.08 4.88
CA GLU A 228 1.03 -23.86 5.96
C GLU A 228 -0.06 -24.51 6.80
N THR A 229 0.08 -25.81 7.07
CA THR A 229 -0.80 -26.58 7.96
C THR A 229 0.02 -27.11 9.13
N PHE A 230 -0.33 -26.68 10.34
CA PHE A 230 0.31 -27.12 11.57
C PHE A 230 -0.31 -28.43 12.05
N LEU A 231 0.39 -29.55 11.83
CA LEU A 231 -0.04 -30.90 12.24
C LEU A 231 0.20 -31.14 13.73
N SER A 232 1.26 -30.52 14.27
CA SER A 232 1.62 -30.57 15.69
C SER A 232 2.46 -29.34 16.07
N LYS A 233 2.97 -29.26 17.32
CA LYS A 233 3.88 -28.19 17.74
C LYS A 233 5.23 -28.18 17.00
N THR A 234 5.59 -29.28 16.36
CA THR A 234 6.90 -29.49 15.73
C THR A 234 6.82 -29.95 14.29
N GLU A 235 5.63 -30.08 13.75
CA GLU A 235 5.40 -30.60 12.40
C GLU A 235 4.47 -29.68 11.63
N THR A 236 4.94 -29.18 10.49
CA THR A 236 4.21 -28.29 9.58
C THR A 236 4.39 -28.82 8.16
N GLU A 237 3.29 -28.97 7.47
CA GLU A 237 3.27 -29.17 6.00
C GLU A 237 3.13 -27.84 5.33
N SER A 238 3.78 -27.63 4.18
CA SER A 238 3.65 -26.40 3.41
C SER A 238 3.59 -26.65 1.91
N VAL A 239 2.75 -25.88 1.24
CA VAL A 239 2.59 -25.91 -0.21
C VAL A 239 2.71 -24.49 -0.73
N THR A 240 3.60 -24.31 -1.72
CA THR A 240 3.85 -22.98 -2.31
C THR A 240 3.45 -22.94 -3.77
N TYR A 241 2.68 -21.92 -4.11
CA TYR A 241 2.28 -21.57 -5.48
C TYR A 241 2.94 -20.27 -5.88
N ALA A 242 3.31 -20.15 -7.15
CA ALA A 242 3.77 -18.90 -7.75
C ALA A 242 2.89 -18.53 -8.95
N LEU A 243 2.71 -17.23 -9.16
CA LEU A 243 2.01 -16.74 -10.35
C LEU A 243 3.01 -16.70 -11.52
N ILE A 244 2.79 -17.56 -12.52
CA ILE A 244 3.63 -17.69 -13.72
C ILE A 244 2.74 -17.54 -14.94
N ASP A 245 3.01 -16.53 -15.79
CA ASP A 245 2.23 -16.23 -17.00
C ASP A 245 0.71 -16.06 -16.73
N GLY A 246 0.36 -15.53 -15.54
CA GLY A 246 -1.02 -15.28 -15.12
C GLY A 246 -1.74 -16.50 -14.52
N GLU A 247 -1.04 -17.62 -14.35
CA GLU A 247 -1.59 -18.84 -13.76
C GLU A 247 -0.86 -19.21 -12.44
N TRP A 248 -1.60 -19.68 -11.43
CA TRP A 248 -1.02 -20.19 -10.20
C TRP A 248 -0.47 -21.60 -10.41
N VAL A 249 0.84 -21.75 -10.25
CA VAL A 249 1.57 -23.00 -10.47
C VAL A 249 2.18 -23.46 -9.16
N LEU A 250 1.98 -24.73 -8.80
CA LEU A 250 2.65 -25.37 -7.67
C LEU A 250 4.17 -25.40 -7.93
N VAL A 251 4.96 -24.76 -7.05
CA VAL A 251 6.43 -24.68 -7.16
C VAL A 251 7.16 -25.42 -6.06
N GLU A 252 6.53 -25.64 -4.91
CA GLU A 252 7.10 -26.36 -3.77
C GLU A 252 6.00 -27.11 -3.00
N ASP A 253 6.32 -28.34 -2.59
CA ASP A 253 5.48 -29.22 -1.79
C ASP A 253 6.36 -29.91 -0.73
N ASN A 254 6.20 -29.50 0.52
CA ASN A 254 6.97 -29.99 1.67
C ASN A 254 6.03 -30.76 2.61
N ASN A 255 5.49 -31.89 2.13
CA ASN A 255 4.65 -32.83 2.89
C ASN A 255 5.45 -33.96 3.52
#